data_a6142a18497179576d9c01846e7089c5
#
_entry.id   a6142a18497179576d9c01846e7089c5
#
_cell.length_a   1.000
_cell.length_b   1.000
_cell.length_c   1.000
_cell.angle_alpha   90.00
_cell.angle_beta   90.00
_cell.angle_gamma   90.00
#
_symmetry.space_group_name_H-M   'P 1'
#
loop_
_entity.id
_entity.type
_entity.pdbx_description
1 polymer ?
#
loop_
_entity_poly.entity_id
_entity_poly.type
_entity_poly.pdbx_seq_one_letter_code
_entity_poly.pdbx_strand_id
1 'polypeptide(L)'
;MSRPVAGTRKSTVIITLPGSPKGAVENLTAIIKILPHACIQSAGLQSSRKLHTGGIKKLEADAGISPTQVHTPLATKGVLKEPGYHSCGHHGPKTHTNQSPQAMRPGESVTRRHRASPWPMISVEEAHKIISHRTPCGAETVTHPVDSSLIGYILAHDIIAPVPVPAFRASIVDGYAVIGRDGPGIYPVVSVSHATPGGELPTLQPGQIARITTGAPVPDGATAVVMVEDTKLIKTTEDGKEELEVEILASGMGVDENVRQVGSDISVGTTILKQGTEVTAVGGEIGVVASVGISEVQVYRKPVVGVLSTGDEVVDHFRPGVLKLGEISDSNRPTLLAAIEAWGFEAVDLGITKDK
;
A
#
# COMPACT_ATOMS: atom_id res chain seq x y z
N MET A 1 11.71 -3.55 21.51
CA MET A 1 10.42 -3.20 20.87
C MET A 1 10.40 -1.71 20.56
N SER A 2 10.40 -1.32 19.28
CA SER A 2 10.26 0.08 18.91
C SER A 2 8.88 0.56 19.35
N ARG A 3 8.82 1.55 20.22
CA ARG A 3 7.55 2.16 20.65
C ARG A 3 7.12 3.15 19.57
N PRO A 4 5.92 3.03 18.98
CA PRO A 4 5.41 4.05 18.08
C PRO A 4 5.23 5.35 18.85
N VAL A 5 5.73 6.44 18.28
CA VAL A 5 5.58 7.79 18.84
C VAL A 5 4.79 8.62 17.82
N ALA A 6 3.77 9.32 18.30
CA ALA A 6 3.03 10.28 17.49
C ALA A 6 3.15 11.67 18.10
N GLY A 7 3.24 12.69 17.26
CA GLY A 7 3.32 14.06 17.69
C GLY A 7 3.03 15.03 16.55
N THR A 8 3.05 16.33 16.86
CA THR A 8 2.86 17.39 15.87
C THR A 8 4.04 18.34 15.85
N ARG A 9 4.40 18.81 14.65
CA ARG A 9 5.35 19.92 14.47
C ARG A 9 4.70 20.95 13.57
N LYS A 10 4.37 22.11 14.14
CA LYS A 10 3.49 23.11 13.49
C LYS A 10 2.17 22.44 13.07
N SER A 11 1.78 22.53 11.80
CA SER A 11 0.58 21.89 11.24
C SER A 11 0.80 20.48 10.69
N THR A 12 1.95 19.87 10.95
CA THR A 12 2.31 18.53 10.46
C THR A 12 2.13 17.50 11.56
N VAL A 13 1.38 16.43 11.28
CA VAL A 13 1.32 15.22 12.13
C VAL A 13 2.50 14.32 11.77
N ILE A 14 3.27 13.91 12.78
CA ILE A 14 4.40 13.01 12.64
C ILE A 14 4.08 11.73 13.40
N ILE A 15 4.21 10.57 12.73
CA ILE A 15 3.96 9.26 13.30
C ILE A 15 5.16 8.37 12.98
N THR A 16 5.73 7.74 14.00
CA THR A 16 6.77 6.72 13.82
C THR A 16 6.13 5.34 13.81
N LEU A 17 6.56 4.51 12.88
CA LEU A 17 6.05 3.15 12.70
C LEU A 17 7.18 2.14 12.97
N PRO A 18 6.86 0.88 13.34
CA PRO A 18 7.85 -0.18 13.49
C PRO A 18 8.67 -0.39 12.21
N GLY A 19 9.93 -0.83 12.36
CA GLY A 19 10.82 -1.08 11.22
C GLY A 19 10.42 -2.28 10.36
N SER A 20 9.55 -3.18 10.82
CA SER A 20 9.06 -4.27 10.00
C SER A 20 7.90 -3.82 9.09
N PRO A 21 7.90 -4.13 7.78
CA PRO A 21 6.84 -3.72 6.86
C PRO A 21 5.44 -4.14 7.32
N LYS A 22 5.29 -5.37 7.79
CA LYS A 22 4.02 -5.88 8.33
C LYS A 22 3.54 -5.07 9.55
N GLY A 23 4.42 -4.85 10.52
CA GLY A 23 4.10 -4.07 11.72
C GLY A 23 3.79 -2.61 11.39
N ALA A 24 4.46 -2.01 10.41
CA ALA A 24 4.18 -0.65 9.96
C ALA A 24 2.76 -0.53 9.37
N VAL A 25 2.36 -1.46 8.49
CA VAL A 25 1.02 -1.48 7.88
C VAL A 25 -0.06 -1.72 8.94
N GLU A 26 0.11 -2.68 9.84
CA GLU A 26 -0.85 -2.98 10.91
C GLU A 26 -1.07 -1.76 11.82
N ASN A 27 0.01 -1.09 12.24
CA ASN A 27 -0.09 0.11 13.07
C ASN A 27 -0.71 1.29 12.32
N LEU A 28 -0.34 1.52 11.06
CA LEU A 28 -0.94 2.58 10.24
C LEU A 28 -2.43 2.33 10.04
N THR A 29 -2.83 1.11 9.72
CA THR A 29 -4.23 0.74 9.53
C THR A 29 -5.06 1.00 10.80
N ALA A 30 -4.50 0.72 11.98
CA ALA A 30 -5.17 0.97 13.25
C ALA A 30 -5.46 2.46 13.50
N ILE A 31 -4.57 3.36 13.05
CA ILE A 31 -4.67 4.80 13.31
C ILE A 31 -5.24 5.61 12.13
N ILE A 32 -5.35 5.05 10.92
CA ILE A 32 -5.73 5.77 9.71
C ILE A 32 -7.10 6.46 9.83
N LYS A 33 -8.02 5.85 10.56
CA LYS A 33 -9.37 6.40 10.78
C LYS A 33 -9.37 7.65 11.66
N ILE A 34 -8.37 7.82 12.53
CA ILE A 34 -8.21 8.98 13.42
C ILE A 34 -7.31 10.07 12.82
N LEU A 35 -6.57 9.76 11.75
CA LEU A 35 -5.67 10.73 11.10
C LEU A 35 -6.38 12.01 10.64
N PRO A 36 -7.57 11.99 10.01
CA PRO A 36 -8.26 13.22 9.61
C PRO A 36 -8.52 14.14 10.81
N HIS A 37 -8.93 13.58 11.96
CA HIS A 37 -9.13 14.35 13.19
C HIS A 37 -7.80 14.95 13.71
N ALA A 38 -6.74 14.17 13.74
CA ALA A 38 -5.41 14.65 14.15
C ALA A 38 -4.88 15.74 13.22
N CYS A 39 -5.12 15.65 11.91
CA CYS A 39 -4.76 16.69 10.95
C CYS A 39 -5.54 17.99 11.16
N ILE A 40 -6.85 17.90 11.41
CA ILE A 40 -7.70 19.08 11.71
C ILE A 40 -7.20 19.80 12.97
N GLN A 41 -6.88 19.03 14.02
CA GLN A 41 -6.34 19.60 15.26
C GLN A 41 -4.96 20.24 15.06
N SER A 42 -4.06 19.58 14.34
CA SER A 42 -2.71 20.10 14.08
C SER A 42 -2.71 21.36 13.21
N ALA A 43 -3.68 21.49 12.32
CA ALA A 43 -3.88 22.68 11.50
C ALA A 43 -4.46 23.90 12.26
N GLY A 44 -4.78 23.75 13.55
CA GLY A 44 -5.35 24.81 14.36
C GLY A 44 -6.78 25.21 13.95
N LEU A 45 -7.44 24.42 13.13
CA LEU A 45 -8.82 24.62 12.72
C LEU A 45 -9.73 24.36 13.92
N GLN A 46 -10.20 25.43 14.56
CA GLN A 46 -11.06 25.37 15.74
C GLN A 46 -12.42 24.75 15.41
N SER A 47 -12.56 23.48 15.73
CA SER A 47 -13.88 22.88 15.88
C SER A 47 -13.92 21.83 16.99
N SER A 48 -12.97 21.85 17.91
CA SER A 48 -12.84 20.84 18.97
C SER A 48 -14.06 20.74 19.89
N ARG A 49 -14.77 21.85 20.15
CA ARG A 49 -15.98 21.83 21.02
C ARG A 49 -17.19 21.12 20.42
N LYS A 50 -17.36 21.13 19.09
CA LYS A 50 -18.45 20.39 18.41
C LYS A 50 -18.12 18.92 18.15
N LEU A 51 -16.85 18.59 18.00
CA LEU A 51 -16.37 17.20 17.81
C LEU A 51 -16.34 16.41 19.12
N HIS A 52 -16.19 17.05 20.27
CA HIS A 52 -16.12 16.39 21.57
C HIS A 52 -17.43 16.33 22.36
N THR A 53 -18.57 16.80 21.80
CA THR A 53 -19.90 16.61 22.40
C THR A 53 -20.36 15.15 22.26
N GLY A 54 -19.76 14.27 23.00
CA GLY A 54 -20.09 12.83 23.02
C GLY A 54 -19.00 11.93 23.57
N GLY A 55 -17.82 12.50 23.89
CA GLY A 55 -16.70 11.77 24.48
C GLY A 55 -16.09 10.69 23.55
N ILE A 56 -15.18 9.90 24.12
CA ILE A 56 -14.45 8.82 23.42
C ILE A 56 -15.40 7.84 22.71
N LYS A 57 -16.54 7.51 23.32
CA LYS A 57 -17.55 6.59 22.73
C LYS A 57 -18.14 7.07 21.41
N LYS A 58 -18.27 8.39 21.20
CA LYS A 58 -18.76 8.92 19.93
C LYS A 58 -17.67 8.94 18.87
N LEU A 59 -16.42 9.21 19.26
CA LEU A 59 -15.26 9.10 18.39
C LEU A 59 -15.04 7.66 17.92
N GLU A 60 -15.21 6.68 18.82
CA GLU A 60 -15.14 5.26 18.50
C GLU A 60 -16.29 4.84 17.58
N ALA A 61 -17.50 5.33 17.79
CA ALA A 61 -18.65 5.07 16.93
C ALA A 61 -18.51 5.70 15.54
N ASP A 62 -18.06 6.97 15.48
CA ASP A 62 -17.82 7.68 14.23
C ASP A 62 -16.62 7.09 13.44
N ALA A 63 -15.66 6.47 14.15
CA ALA A 63 -14.57 5.70 13.57
C ALA A 63 -14.99 4.25 13.20
N GLY A 64 -16.24 3.85 13.49
CA GLY A 64 -16.73 2.49 13.24
C GLY A 64 -16.10 1.44 14.15
N ILE A 65 -15.55 1.84 15.31
CA ILE A 65 -14.97 0.95 16.32
C ILE A 65 -16.08 0.61 17.31
N SER A 66 -16.73 -0.56 17.13
CA SER A 66 -17.65 -1.12 18.14
C SER A 66 -16.85 -1.91 19.17
N PRO A 67 -17.17 -1.78 20.50
CA PRO A 67 -16.42 -2.43 21.58
C PRO A 67 -16.51 -3.97 21.62
N THR A 68 -17.18 -4.57 20.66
CA THR A 68 -17.43 -6.04 20.65
C THR A 68 -17.33 -6.59 19.23
N GLN A 69 -16.11 -6.78 18.71
CA GLN A 69 -15.86 -7.81 17.69
C GLN A 69 -14.46 -8.37 17.85
N VAL A 70 -14.34 -9.31 18.77
CA VAL A 70 -13.33 -10.36 18.74
C VAL A 70 -13.72 -11.29 17.57
N HIS A 71 -12.80 -11.52 16.69
CA HIS A 71 -12.78 -12.40 15.53
C HIS A 71 -13.84 -13.51 15.46
N THR A 72 -14.66 -13.45 14.42
CA THR A 72 -15.22 -14.65 13.76
C THR A 72 -15.10 -14.50 12.24
N PRO A 73 -14.79 -15.59 11.49
CA PRO A 73 -14.56 -15.52 10.05
C PRO A 73 -15.86 -15.23 9.29
N LEU A 74 -15.76 -14.44 8.21
CA LEU A 74 -16.87 -14.15 7.31
C LEU A 74 -17.40 -15.44 6.69
N ALA A 75 -18.59 -15.87 7.12
CA ALA A 75 -19.41 -16.78 6.36
C ALA A 75 -20.33 -15.96 5.44
N THR A 76 -20.19 -16.18 4.16
CA THR A 76 -21.08 -15.70 3.11
C THR A 76 -22.50 -16.18 3.32
N LYS A 77 -23.46 -15.27 3.53
CA LYS A 77 -24.84 -15.29 3.05
C LYS A 77 -25.67 -14.20 3.75
N GLY A 78 -26.16 -13.25 3.00
CA GLY A 78 -27.13 -12.26 3.44
C GLY A 78 -27.48 -11.34 2.27
N VAL A 79 -28.53 -11.72 1.55
CA VAL A 79 -29.17 -10.91 0.51
C VAL A 79 -29.57 -9.56 1.10
N LEU A 80 -28.92 -8.49 0.68
CA LEU A 80 -29.36 -7.13 0.92
C LEU A 80 -30.61 -6.89 0.08
N LYS A 81 -31.75 -6.63 0.72
CA LYS A 81 -32.94 -6.07 0.08
C LYS A 81 -32.59 -4.67 -0.38
N GLU A 82 -32.58 -4.46 -1.67
CA GLU A 82 -32.47 -3.15 -2.29
C GLU A 82 -33.70 -2.29 -1.91
N PRO A 83 -33.51 -0.97 -1.66
CA PRO A 83 -34.64 -0.03 -1.56
C PRO A 83 -35.33 0.04 -2.91
N GLY A 84 -36.66 -0.17 -2.92
CA GLY A 84 -37.45 -0.21 -4.12
C GLY A 84 -37.33 1.09 -4.94
N TYR A 85 -36.76 0.96 -6.12
CA TYR A 85 -36.89 1.95 -7.17
C TYR A 85 -38.34 1.93 -7.65
N HIS A 86 -39.02 3.09 -7.57
CA HIS A 86 -40.27 3.27 -8.25
C HIS A 86 -40.03 3.15 -9.76
N SER A 87 -40.44 2.04 -10.32
CA SER A 87 -40.49 1.81 -11.74
C SER A 87 -41.43 2.81 -12.37
N CYS A 88 -40.91 3.81 -13.07
CA CYS A 88 -41.68 4.53 -14.04
C CYS A 88 -42.06 3.53 -15.11
N GLY A 89 -43.36 3.21 -15.18
CA GLY A 89 -43.87 2.24 -16.13
C GLY A 89 -43.70 2.73 -17.58
N HIS A 90 -42.54 2.54 -18.13
CA HIS A 90 -42.35 2.60 -19.58
C HIS A 90 -42.80 1.25 -20.14
N HIS A 91 -44.01 1.22 -20.72
CA HIS A 91 -44.42 0.10 -21.54
C HIS A 91 -43.42 -0.01 -22.70
N GLY A 92 -42.61 -1.08 -22.65
CA GLY A 92 -41.69 -1.39 -23.75
C GLY A 92 -42.48 -1.48 -25.10
N PRO A 93 -41.86 -1.08 -26.20
CA PRO A 93 -42.52 -1.13 -27.52
C PRO A 93 -42.94 -2.57 -27.80
N LYS A 94 -44.21 -2.76 -28.19
CA LYS A 94 -44.73 -4.05 -28.64
C LYS A 94 -43.92 -4.52 -29.84
N THR A 95 -43.31 -5.69 -29.71
CA THR A 95 -42.55 -6.36 -30.76
C THR A 95 -43.46 -6.62 -31.99
N HIS A 96 -43.22 -5.92 -33.06
CA HIS A 96 -43.74 -6.25 -34.37
C HIS A 96 -42.63 -6.93 -35.19
N THR A 97 -42.98 -8.12 -35.65
CA THR A 97 -42.32 -9.09 -36.52
C THR A 97 -41.30 -8.58 -37.53
N ASN A 98 -40.17 -9.28 -37.56
CA ASN A 98 -39.29 -9.62 -38.70
C ASN A 98 -39.25 -8.68 -39.92
N GLN A 99 -38.32 -7.70 -39.88
CA GLN A 99 -37.64 -7.20 -41.05
C GLN A 99 -36.15 -7.05 -40.73
N SER A 100 -35.31 -7.53 -41.65
CA SER A 100 -33.84 -7.44 -41.53
C SER A 100 -33.37 -6.02 -41.28
N PRO A 101 -32.42 -5.78 -40.36
CA PRO A 101 -31.93 -4.44 -40.07
C PRO A 101 -31.19 -3.90 -41.30
N GLN A 102 -31.72 -2.85 -41.91
CA GLN A 102 -30.95 -2.05 -42.86
C GLN A 102 -30.14 -1.04 -42.10
N ALA A 103 -28.83 -0.97 -42.39
CA ALA A 103 -27.92 -0.01 -41.75
C ALA A 103 -28.45 1.43 -41.94
N MET A 104 -28.51 2.21 -40.89
CA MET A 104 -28.84 3.64 -40.95
C MET A 104 -27.85 4.36 -41.85
N ARG A 105 -28.34 5.04 -42.87
CA ARG A 105 -27.54 5.97 -43.67
C ARG A 105 -27.64 7.36 -43.02
N PRO A 106 -26.54 8.10 -42.89
CA PRO A 106 -26.57 9.49 -42.44
C PRO A 106 -27.48 10.31 -43.36
N GLY A 107 -28.44 11.09 -42.78
CA GLY A 107 -29.34 11.96 -43.53
C GLY A 107 -30.73 11.42 -43.83
N GLU A 108 -31.11 10.23 -43.37
CA GLU A 108 -32.48 9.75 -43.53
C GLU A 108 -33.49 10.46 -42.63
N SER A 109 -34.69 10.75 -43.20
CA SER A 109 -35.81 11.38 -42.48
C SER A 109 -36.19 10.57 -41.20
N VAL A 110 -36.52 11.26 -40.09
CA VAL A 110 -36.95 10.67 -38.81
C VAL A 110 -38.11 9.68 -39.00
N THR A 111 -38.95 9.87 -39.99
CA THR A 111 -40.08 8.99 -40.32
C THR A 111 -39.66 7.65 -40.90
N ARG A 112 -38.44 7.50 -41.38
CA ARG A 112 -37.88 6.26 -41.95
C ARG A 112 -36.95 5.51 -40.97
N ARG A 113 -36.75 6.02 -39.76
CA ARG A 113 -35.91 5.36 -38.77
C ARG A 113 -36.57 4.05 -38.33
N HIS A 114 -35.78 2.97 -38.32
CA HIS A 114 -36.23 1.69 -37.79
C HIS A 114 -36.52 1.82 -36.30
N ARG A 115 -37.65 1.27 -35.84
CA ARG A 115 -38.06 1.27 -34.45
C ARG A 115 -37.22 0.33 -33.55
N ALA A 116 -36.46 -0.57 -34.19
CA ALA A 116 -35.56 -1.49 -33.52
C ALA A 116 -34.10 -1.09 -33.77
N SER A 117 -33.25 -1.13 -32.74
CA SER A 117 -31.83 -0.96 -32.93
C SER A 117 -31.26 -2.03 -33.87
N PRO A 118 -30.39 -1.67 -34.84
CA PRO A 118 -29.66 -2.65 -35.63
C PRO A 118 -28.70 -3.51 -34.80
N TRP A 119 -28.41 -3.09 -33.57
CA TRP A 119 -27.55 -3.79 -32.64
C TRP A 119 -28.38 -4.56 -31.64
N PRO A 120 -28.16 -5.89 -31.48
CA PRO A 120 -28.86 -6.67 -30.47
C PRO A 120 -28.49 -6.17 -29.07
N MET A 121 -29.45 -6.22 -28.15
CA MET A 121 -29.14 -6.05 -26.73
C MET A 121 -28.29 -7.24 -26.27
N ILE A 122 -27.20 -6.95 -25.64
CA ILE A 122 -26.29 -7.94 -25.03
C ILE A 122 -26.29 -7.78 -23.51
N SER A 123 -25.88 -8.81 -22.78
CA SER A 123 -25.72 -8.72 -21.34
C SER A 123 -24.50 -7.87 -20.98
N VAL A 124 -24.45 -7.37 -19.74
CA VAL A 124 -23.29 -6.63 -19.22
C VAL A 124 -22.04 -7.51 -19.26
N GLU A 125 -22.17 -8.79 -18.93
CA GLU A 125 -21.06 -9.75 -18.95
C GLU A 125 -20.52 -9.94 -20.38
N GLU A 126 -21.39 -9.98 -21.37
CA GLU A 126 -20.98 -10.10 -22.77
C GLU A 126 -20.34 -8.80 -23.27
N ALA A 127 -20.86 -7.64 -22.87
CA ALA A 127 -20.25 -6.35 -23.15
C ALA A 127 -18.84 -6.28 -22.57
N HIS A 128 -18.63 -6.70 -21.32
CA HIS A 128 -17.31 -6.77 -20.69
C HIS A 128 -16.34 -7.69 -21.45
N LYS A 129 -16.81 -8.87 -21.91
CA LYS A 129 -15.98 -9.77 -22.73
C LYS A 129 -15.55 -9.13 -24.04
N ILE A 130 -16.49 -8.45 -24.72
CA ILE A 130 -16.20 -7.76 -25.99
C ILE A 130 -15.20 -6.63 -25.76
N ILE A 131 -15.41 -5.81 -24.73
CA ILE A 131 -14.50 -4.71 -24.38
C ILE A 131 -13.11 -5.27 -24.08
N SER A 132 -13.00 -6.26 -23.19
CA SER A 132 -11.72 -6.87 -22.82
C SER A 132 -10.99 -7.48 -24.02
N HIS A 133 -11.74 -8.12 -24.93
CA HIS A 133 -11.15 -8.71 -26.14
C HIS A 133 -10.71 -7.67 -27.17
N ARG A 134 -11.39 -6.53 -27.24
CA ARG A 134 -11.09 -5.44 -28.18
C ARG A 134 -10.10 -4.42 -27.64
N THR A 135 -9.96 -4.34 -26.33
CA THR A 135 -8.99 -3.45 -25.70
C THR A 135 -7.60 -4.10 -25.79
N PRO A 136 -6.65 -3.50 -26.48
CA PRO A 136 -5.29 -4.03 -26.50
C PRO A 136 -4.73 -4.00 -25.08
N CYS A 137 -4.25 -5.16 -24.60
CA CYS A 137 -3.45 -5.18 -23.39
C CYS A 137 -2.21 -4.32 -23.64
N GLY A 138 -1.96 -3.34 -22.79
CA GLY A 138 -0.83 -2.43 -22.94
C GLY A 138 0.47 -3.21 -23.03
N ALA A 139 1.02 -3.29 -24.23
CA ALA A 139 2.31 -3.95 -24.47
C ALA A 139 3.48 -2.99 -24.16
N GLU A 140 3.20 -1.72 -23.98
CA GLU A 140 4.22 -0.70 -23.74
C GLU A 140 4.59 -0.65 -22.26
N THR A 141 5.88 -0.79 -21.99
CA THR A 141 6.43 -0.74 -20.64
C THR A 141 7.22 0.54 -20.44
N VAL A 142 7.24 1.01 -19.20
CA VAL A 142 8.03 2.19 -18.80
C VAL A 142 8.79 1.86 -17.51
N THR A 143 9.96 2.45 -17.35
CA THR A 143 10.71 2.41 -16.10
C THR A 143 10.10 3.41 -15.12
N HIS A 144 9.84 2.96 -13.90
CA HIS A 144 9.21 3.78 -12.86
C HIS A 144 10.01 3.69 -11.56
N PRO A 145 10.23 4.79 -10.84
CA PRO A 145 10.89 4.77 -9.54
C PRO A 145 10.04 4.01 -8.50
N VAL A 146 10.72 3.41 -7.54
CA VAL A 146 10.10 2.67 -6.43
C VAL A 146 9.76 3.64 -5.30
N ASP A 147 8.69 4.41 -5.49
CA ASP A 147 8.16 5.37 -4.53
C ASP A 147 6.62 5.38 -4.55
N SER A 148 5.99 6.34 -3.88
CA SER A 148 4.53 6.43 -3.80
C SER A 148 3.84 6.66 -5.15
N SER A 149 4.55 7.16 -6.16
CA SER A 149 4.00 7.35 -7.50
C SER A 149 3.81 6.04 -8.27
N LEU A 150 4.43 4.94 -7.80
CA LEU A 150 4.26 3.59 -8.35
C LEU A 150 2.88 2.98 -8.06
N ILE A 151 2.13 3.54 -7.10
CA ILE A 151 0.81 3.03 -6.71
C ILE A 151 -0.16 3.02 -7.90
N GLY A 152 -0.87 1.89 -8.06
CA GLY A 152 -1.83 1.67 -9.15
C GLY A 152 -1.18 1.34 -10.49
N TYR A 153 0.14 1.11 -10.53
CA TYR A 153 0.80 0.51 -11.69
C TYR A 153 0.84 -1.02 -11.56
N ILE A 154 0.98 -1.68 -12.70
CA ILE A 154 1.08 -3.14 -12.80
C ILE A 154 2.49 -3.50 -13.27
N LEU A 155 3.15 -4.40 -12.55
CA LEU A 155 4.50 -4.85 -12.87
C LEU A 155 4.53 -5.57 -14.22
N ALA A 156 5.49 -5.17 -15.06
CA ALA A 156 5.67 -5.74 -16.39
C ALA A 156 6.57 -6.98 -16.40
N HIS A 157 7.32 -7.21 -15.32
CA HIS A 157 8.22 -8.36 -15.16
C HIS A 157 8.22 -8.87 -13.72
N ASP A 158 8.65 -10.10 -13.53
CA ASP A 158 8.94 -10.64 -12.22
C ASP A 158 10.06 -9.83 -11.56
N ILE A 159 9.90 -9.53 -10.28
CA ILE A 159 10.94 -8.89 -9.47
C ILE A 159 11.69 -9.97 -8.71
N ILE A 160 12.98 -10.08 -9.02
CA ILE A 160 13.87 -11.07 -8.44
C ILE A 160 14.83 -10.35 -7.48
N ALA A 161 14.98 -10.88 -6.28
CA ALA A 161 15.85 -10.31 -5.26
C ALA A 161 17.33 -10.38 -5.68
N PRO A 162 18.02 -9.24 -5.91
CA PRO A 162 19.44 -9.21 -6.27
C PRO A 162 20.36 -9.39 -5.07
N VAL A 163 19.86 -9.11 -3.86
CA VAL A 163 20.60 -9.24 -2.60
C VAL A 163 19.74 -9.97 -1.56
N PRO A 164 20.38 -10.65 -0.60
CA PRO A 164 19.66 -11.33 0.47
C PRO A 164 19.13 -10.31 1.51
N VAL A 165 18.07 -10.69 2.22
CA VAL A 165 17.57 -9.93 3.40
C VAL A 165 17.48 -10.88 4.59
N PRO A 166 18.18 -10.60 5.70
CA PRO A 166 19.24 -9.59 5.84
C PRO A 166 20.48 -9.92 5.02
N ALA A 167 21.30 -8.90 4.73
CA ALA A 167 22.53 -9.05 3.95
C ALA A 167 23.71 -9.61 4.77
N PHE A 168 23.58 -9.67 6.08
CA PHE A 168 24.58 -10.15 7.04
C PHE A 168 23.89 -10.90 8.17
N ARG A 169 24.68 -11.66 8.95
CA ARG A 169 24.21 -12.29 10.19
C ARG A 169 23.90 -11.18 11.20
N ALA A 170 22.66 -11.10 11.67
CA ALA A 170 22.22 -10.02 12.56
C ALA A 170 21.70 -10.56 13.90
N SER A 171 21.93 -9.84 14.98
CA SER A 171 21.33 -10.17 16.27
C SER A 171 19.82 -9.91 16.26
N ILE A 172 19.04 -10.80 16.86
CA ILE A 172 17.61 -10.59 17.10
C ILE A 172 17.30 -10.04 18.50
N VAL A 173 18.32 -9.93 19.34
CA VAL A 173 18.22 -9.47 20.74
C VAL A 173 19.31 -8.46 21.06
N ASP A 174 19.15 -7.72 22.14
CA ASP A 174 20.22 -6.95 22.78
C ASP A 174 21.00 -7.88 23.71
N GLY A 175 22.34 -7.82 23.70
CA GLY A 175 23.14 -8.70 24.51
C GLY A 175 24.60 -8.77 24.13
N TYR A 176 25.16 -9.98 24.10
CA TYR A 176 26.58 -10.22 23.83
C TYR A 176 26.75 -11.32 22.80
N ALA A 177 27.50 -11.01 21.75
CA ALA A 177 27.96 -12.03 20.79
C ALA A 177 29.06 -12.87 21.48
N VAL A 178 28.89 -14.19 21.43
CA VAL A 178 29.72 -15.16 22.12
C VAL A 178 30.16 -16.30 21.22
N ILE A 179 31.20 -16.99 21.61
CA ILE A 179 31.53 -18.31 21.08
C ILE A 179 30.88 -19.35 22.02
N GLY A 180 29.74 -19.94 21.61
CA GLY A 180 28.88 -20.73 22.47
C GLY A 180 29.60 -21.92 23.19
N ARG A 181 30.67 -22.45 22.56
CA ARG A 181 31.52 -23.51 23.21
C ARG A 181 32.32 -23.04 24.41
N ASP A 182 32.53 -21.73 24.58
CA ASP A 182 33.30 -21.21 25.73
C ASP A 182 32.49 -21.34 27.05
N GLY A 183 31.14 -21.45 26.91
CA GLY A 183 30.25 -21.70 28.06
C GLY A 183 30.03 -20.52 28.98
N PRO A 184 29.45 -20.76 30.19
CA PRO A 184 29.29 -19.76 31.22
C PRO A 184 30.66 -19.32 31.79
N GLY A 185 30.77 -18.03 32.13
CA GLY A 185 32.03 -17.49 32.69
C GLY A 185 32.11 -15.98 32.59
N ILE A 186 33.21 -15.39 33.09
CA ILE A 186 33.51 -13.99 33.05
C ILE A 186 34.42 -13.72 31.86
N TYR A 187 34.01 -12.84 30.96
CA TYR A 187 34.70 -12.54 29.71
C TYR A 187 34.93 -11.05 29.52
N PRO A 188 36.06 -10.64 28.93
CA PRO A 188 36.30 -9.27 28.52
C PRO A 188 35.40 -8.89 27.32
N VAL A 189 34.81 -7.70 27.36
CA VAL A 189 34.08 -7.07 26.27
C VAL A 189 35.08 -6.37 25.35
N VAL A 190 35.34 -6.92 24.16
CA VAL A 190 36.41 -6.43 23.27
C VAL A 190 35.94 -5.41 22.26
N SER A 191 34.63 -5.35 22.02
CA SER A 191 34.04 -4.38 21.08
C SER A 191 32.53 -4.21 21.34
N VAL A 192 31.97 -3.17 20.70
CA VAL A 192 30.53 -2.92 20.69
C VAL A 192 30.06 -2.89 19.26
N SER A 193 29.18 -3.83 18.88
CA SER A 193 28.55 -3.87 17.57
C SER A 193 27.21 -3.14 17.61
N HIS A 194 27.16 -2.03 16.91
CA HIS A 194 25.95 -1.25 16.73
C HIS A 194 25.33 -1.50 15.34
N ALA A 195 24.04 -1.32 15.22
CA ALA A 195 23.34 -1.31 13.94
C ALA A 195 23.64 -0.02 13.13
N THR A 196 24.94 0.25 12.91
CA THR A 196 25.45 1.46 12.23
C THR A 196 26.26 1.04 11.00
N PRO A 197 26.08 1.70 9.82
CA PRO A 197 26.86 1.37 8.63
C PRO A 197 28.36 1.63 8.80
N GLY A 198 29.22 0.75 8.27
CA GLY A 198 30.65 1.01 8.06
C GLY A 198 31.59 0.75 9.23
N GLY A 199 31.15 0.10 10.32
CA GLY A 199 32.03 -0.31 11.39
C GLY A 199 32.80 -1.60 11.06
N GLU A 200 34.14 -1.59 11.09
CA GLU A 200 34.91 -2.83 11.11
C GLU A 200 34.77 -3.47 12.50
N LEU A 201 34.26 -4.69 12.53
CA LEU A 201 34.15 -5.47 13.76
C LEU A 201 35.37 -6.41 13.86
N PRO A 202 36.09 -6.42 14.99
CA PRO A 202 37.18 -7.37 15.18
C PRO A 202 36.60 -8.79 15.21
N THR A 203 37.34 -9.75 14.64
CA THR A 203 36.99 -11.16 14.74
C THR A 203 37.09 -11.61 16.21
N LEU A 204 36.01 -12.15 16.75
CA LEU A 204 35.92 -12.62 18.11
C LEU A 204 36.79 -13.84 18.31
N GLN A 205 37.67 -13.82 19.32
CA GLN A 205 38.53 -14.93 19.68
C GLN A 205 37.96 -15.70 20.89
N PRO A 206 38.32 -16.97 21.07
CA PRO A 206 37.93 -17.74 22.26
C PRO A 206 38.26 -16.98 23.57
N GLY A 207 37.32 -16.97 24.51
CA GLY A 207 37.43 -16.24 25.75
C GLY A 207 37.13 -14.75 25.67
N GLN A 208 36.55 -14.27 24.57
CA GLN A 208 36.13 -12.87 24.35
C GLN A 208 34.65 -12.81 24.04
N ILE A 209 34.04 -11.67 24.35
CA ILE A 209 32.66 -11.34 23.96
C ILE A 209 32.60 -9.94 23.38
N ALA A 210 31.55 -9.69 22.52
CA ALA A 210 31.30 -8.37 21.99
C ALA A 210 29.88 -7.92 22.36
N ARG A 211 29.74 -6.72 22.88
CA ARG A 211 28.41 -6.10 23.07
C ARG A 211 27.71 -5.95 21.73
N ILE A 212 26.44 -6.34 21.66
CA ILE A 212 25.67 -6.25 20.44
C ILE A 212 24.25 -5.78 20.71
N THR A 213 23.71 -4.97 19.78
CA THR A 213 22.32 -4.52 19.84
C THR A 213 21.48 -5.23 18.78
N THR A 214 20.18 -5.27 18.98
CA THR A 214 19.23 -5.85 18.01
C THR A 214 19.42 -5.24 16.62
N GLY A 215 19.53 -6.08 15.60
CA GLY A 215 19.76 -5.68 14.21
C GLY A 215 21.22 -5.41 13.85
N ALA A 216 22.14 -5.40 14.83
CA ALA A 216 23.56 -5.21 14.56
C ALA A 216 24.20 -6.45 13.92
N PRO A 217 25.26 -6.28 13.10
CA PRO A 217 25.99 -7.40 12.53
C PRO A 217 26.71 -8.20 13.62
N VAL A 218 26.56 -9.52 13.56
CA VAL A 218 27.26 -10.44 14.45
C VAL A 218 28.72 -10.53 14.02
N PRO A 219 29.70 -10.27 14.91
CA PRO A 219 31.13 -10.35 14.57
C PRO A 219 31.53 -11.72 14.06
N ASP A 220 32.51 -11.76 13.17
CA ASP A 220 33.11 -13.01 12.75
C ASP A 220 33.70 -13.75 13.96
N GLY A 221 33.65 -15.09 13.96
CA GLY A 221 34.06 -15.94 15.07
C GLY A 221 32.95 -16.17 16.11
N ALA A 222 32.01 -15.24 16.29
CA ALA A 222 30.86 -15.46 17.17
C ALA A 222 29.91 -16.51 16.58
N THR A 223 29.41 -17.41 17.45
CA THR A 223 28.51 -18.50 17.05
C THR A 223 27.09 -18.34 17.58
N ALA A 224 26.87 -17.43 18.54
CA ALA A 224 25.57 -17.16 19.14
C ALA A 224 25.53 -15.74 19.75
N VAL A 225 24.34 -15.31 20.16
CA VAL A 225 24.15 -14.11 20.96
C VAL A 225 23.40 -14.47 22.25
N VAL A 226 23.96 -14.10 23.38
CA VAL A 226 23.32 -14.23 24.70
C VAL A 226 22.55 -12.96 25.00
N MET A 227 21.30 -13.09 25.43
CA MET A 227 20.48 -11.95 25.83
C MET A 227 21.09 -11.24 27.07
N VAL A 228 20.91 -9.93 27.14
CA VAL A 228 21.42 -9.16 28.29
C VAL A 228 20.88 -9.65 29.64
N GLU A 229 19.66 -10.19 29.65
CA GLU A 229 18.98 -10.74 30.82
C GLU A 229 19.68 -11.97 31.39
N ASP A 230 20.43 -12.69 30.56
CA ASP A 230 21.21 -13.89 30.96
C ASP A 230 22.67 -13.56 31.22
N THR A 231 22.95 -12.32 31.61
CA THR A 231 24.29 -11.83 31.89
C THR A 231 24.35 -11.01 33.17
N LYS A 232 25.56 -10.81 33.70
CA LYS A 232 25.82 -9.95 34.85
C LYS A 232 27.04 -9.09 34.60
N LEU A 233 26.88 -7.77 34.74
CA LEU A 233 28.00 -6.83 34.67
C LEU A 233 28.94 -7.01 35.86
N ILE A 234 30.21 -7.21 35.57
CA ILE A 234 31.25 -7.42 36.59
C ILE A 234 32.12 -6.18 36.73
N LYS A 235 32.53 -5.55 35.60
CA LYS A 235 33.45 -4.44 35.63
C LYS A 235 33.16 -3.41 34.55
N THR A 236 33.27 -2.14 34.89
CA THR A 236 33.14 -1.01 33.94
C THR A 236 34.43 -0.16 33.95
N THR A 237 34.56 0.77 33.01
CA THR A 237 35.52 1.85 33.07
C THR A 237 35.29 2.73 34.30
N GLU A 238 36.30 3.53 34.69
CA GLU A 238 36.21 4.40 35.87
C GLU A 238 35.07 5.42 35.79
N ASP A 239 34.71 5.85 34.59
CA ASP A 239 33.57 6.75 34.32
C ASP A 239 32.23 6.01 34.23
N GLY A 240 32.24 4.68 34.33
CA GLY A 240 31.05 3.81 34.30
C GLY A 240 30.34 3.73 32.94
N LYS A 241 30.97 4.23 31.84
CA LYS A 241 30.31 4.30 30.54
C LYS A 241 30.48 3.06 29.66
N GLU A 242 31.63 2.37 29.85
CA GLU A 242 31.93 1.19 29.04
C GLU A 242 32.02 -0.06 29.92
N GLU A 243 31.52 -1.16 29.42
CA GLU A 243 31.60 -2.47 30.06
C GLU A 243 32.94 -3.13 29.72
N LEU A 244 33.68 -3.54 30.72
CA LEU A 244 34.99 -4.17 30.57
C LEU A 244 34.92 -5.68 30.70
N GLU A 245 34.15 -6.18 31.68
CA GLU A 245 33.99 -7.60 31.96
C GLU A 245 32.52 -7.90 32.29
N VAL A 246 32.00 -8.96 31.68
CA VAL A 246 30.64 -9.43 31.87
C VAL A 246 30.65 -10.94 32.10
N GLU A 247 29.84 -11.39 33.05
CA GLU A 247 29.60 -12.80 33.36
C GLU A 247 28.44 -13.28 32.48
N ILE A 248 28.70 -14.29 31.68
CA ILE A 248 27.70 -15.04 30.91
C ILE A 248 27.14 -16.14 31.79
N LEU A 249 25.83 -16.13 32.03
CA LEU A 249 25.14 -17.10 32.88
C LEU A 249 24.54 -18.23 32.07
N ALA A 250 24.25 -17.98 30.79
CA ALA A 250 23.67 -18.94 29.88
C ALA A 250 24.60 -20.15 29.63
N SER A 251 24.05 -21.34 29.64
CA SER A 251 24.78 -22.59 29.37
C SER A 251 24.16 -23.31 28.18
N GLY A 252 24.98 -24.01 27.39
CA GLY A 252 24.49 -24.87 26.30
C GLY A 252 23.94 -24.11 25.09
N MET A 253 24.50 -22.91 24.83
CA MET A 253 24.10 -22.10 23.66
C MET A 253 24.28 -22.86 22.35
N GLY A 254 23.18 -22.96 21.60
CA GLY A 254 23.16 -23.54 20.27
C GLY A 254 23.93 -22.67 19.26
N VAL A 255 24.38 -23.31 18.18
CA VAL A 255 24.92 -22.52 17.04
C VAL A 255 23.79 -21.70 16.43
N ASP A 256 24.09 -20.44 16.16
CA ASP A 256 23.16 -19.43 15.61
C ASP A 256 21.96 -19.08 16.51
N GLU A 257 22.04 -19.43 17.80
CA GLU A 257 21.03 -19.00 18.75
C GLU A 257 20.98 -17.47 18.85
N ASN A 258 19.78 -16.89 18.74
CA ASN A 258 19.51 -15.46 18.66
C ASN A 258 20.19 -14.74 17.49
N VAL A 259 20.55 -15.46 16.43
CA VAL A 259 21.15 -14.93 15.21
C VAL A 259 20.23 -15.13 14.02
N ARG A 260 19.92 -14.03 13.35
CA ARG A 260 19.19 -14.04 12.07
C ARG A 260 20.18 -14.28 10.94
N GLN A 261 19.97 -15.33 10.20
CA GLN A 261 20.87 -15.74 9.12
C GLN A 261 20.74 -14.87 7.87
N VAL A 262 21.82 -14.78 7.11
CA VAL A 262 21.82 -14.12 5.79
C VAL A 262 20.72 -14.74 4.91
N GLY A 263 19.87 -13.88 4.36
CA GLY A 263 18.80 -14.30 3.46
C GLY A 263 17.68 -15.11 4.12
N SER A 264 17.56 -15.08 5.45
CA SER A 264 16.49 -15.79 6.16
C SER A 264 15.09 -15.30 5.80
N ASP A 265 14.93 -14.05 5.40
CA ASP A 265 13.66 -13.50 4.96
C ASP A 265 13.49 -13.60 3.45
N ILE A 266 14.53 -13.17 2.71
CA ILE A 266 14.56 -13.18 1.26
C ILE A 266 15.95 -13.66 0.81
N SER A 267 16.00 -14.80 0.14
CA SER A 267 17.24 -15.30 -0.46
C SER A 267 17.48 -14.67 -1.83
N VAL A 268 18.74 -14.53 -2.22
CA VAL A 268 19.13 -14.10 -3.57
C VAL A 268 18.46 -15.00 -4.63
N GLY A 269 17.96 -14.39 -5.69
CA GLY A 269 17.29 -15.13 -6.78
C GLY A 269 15.82 -15.48 -6.51
N THR A 270 15.30 -15.17 -5.31
CA THR A 270 13.87 -15.37 -5.01
C THR A 270 13.01 -14.37 -5.80
N THR A 271 11.97 -14.87 -6.46
CA THR A 271 10.93 -14.02 -7.04
C THR A 271 10.08 -13.45 -5.91
N ILE A 272 10.20 -12.16 -5.64
CA ILE A 272 9.49 -11.46 -4.56
C ILE A 272 8.13 -10.93 -4.99
N LEU A 273 7.99 -10.50 -6.24
CA LEU A 273 6.73 -10.13 -6.86
C LEU A 273 6.69 -10.66 -8.30
N LYS A 274 5.51 -11.01 -8.77
CA LYS A 274 5.31 -11.54 -10.12
C LYS A 274 4.87 -10.47 -11.10
N GLN A 275 5.15 -10.68 -12.37
CA GLN A 275 4.54 -9.96 -13.48
C GLN A 275 3.02 -9.95 -13.31
N GLY A 276 2.38 -8.80 -13.59
CA GLY A 276 0.94 -8.62 -13.43
C GLY A 276 0.50 -8.25 -12.00
N THR A 277 1.41 -8.18 -11.04
CA THR A 277 1.10 -7.68 -9.71
C THR A 277 0.78 -6.18 -9.78
N GLU A 278 -0.38 -5.78 -9.26
CA GLU A 278 -0.72 -4.38 -9.02
C GLU A 278 -0.03 -3.88 -7.76
N VAL A 279 0.64 -2.73 -7.86
CA VAL A 279 1.27 -2.08 -6.69
C VAL A 279 0.23 -1.27 -5.95
N THR A 280 -0.02 -1.65 -4.70
CA THR A 280 -1.05 -1.02 -3.87
C THR A 280 -0.44 -0.12 -2.80
N ALA A 281 -1.26 0.78 -2.23
CA ALA A 281 -0.81 1.68 -1.16
C ALA A 281 -0.50 0.94 0.15
N VAL A 282 -1.08 -0.23 0.38
CA VAL A 282 -1.07 -0.93 1.68
C VAL A 282 -0.62 -2.40 1.59
N GLY A 283 -0.36 -2.91 0.41
CA GLY A 283 0.03 -4.32 0.20
C GLY A 283 1.48 -4.64 0.57
N GLY A 284 2.32 -3.60 0.69
CA GLY A 284 3.74 -3.76 1.05
C GLY A 284 4.67 -3.97 -0.14
N GLU A 285 4.16 -3.95 -1.38
CA GLU A 285 4.93 -4.18 -2.60
C GLU A 285 6.13 -3.23 -2.70
N ILE A 286 5.91 -1.93 -2.46
CA ILE A 286 6.97 -0.92 -2.47
C ILE A 286 8.04 -1.25 -1.43
N GLY A 287 7.61 -1.62 -0.22
CA GLY A 287 8.53 -1.94 0.88
C GLY A 287 9.39 -3.17 0.59
N VAL A 288 8.81 -4.22 0.04
CA VAL A 288 9.55 -5.45 -0.26
C VAL A 288 10.54 -5.25 -1.40
N VAL A 289 10.18 -4.49 -2.43
CA VAL A 289 11.09 -4.15 -3.55
C VAL A 289 12.24 -3.27 -3.07
N ALA A 290 11.94 -2.26 -2.26
CA ALA A 290 12.95 -1.38 -1.66
C ALA A 290 13.90 -2.13 -0.72
N SER A 291 13.40 -3.14 0.03
CA SER A 291 14.22 -3.92 0.98
C SER A 291 15.35 -4.70 0.33
N VAL A 292 15.21 -5.04 -0.95
CA VAL A 292 16.25 -5.71 -1.75
C VAL A 292 17.08 -4.74 -2.60
N GLY A 293 16.97 -3.43 -2.35
CA GLY A 293 17.80 -2.39 -2.96
C GLY A 293 17.42 -2.03 -4.39
N ILE A 294 16.22 -2.39 -4.86
CA ILE A 294 15.75 -2.02 -6.20
C ILE A 294 15.11 -0.63 -6.12
N SER A 295 15.64 0.31 -6.91
CA SER A 295 15.17 1.71 -6.97
C SER A 295 14.21 2.00 -8.11
N GLU A 296 14.18 1.14 -9.15
CA GLU A 296 13.36 1.30 -10.34
C GLU A 296 12.82 -0.05 -10.78
N VAL A 297 11.59 -0.06 -11.32
CA VAL A 297 10.95 -1.26 -11.86
C VAL A 297 10.33 -0.98 -13.22
N GLN A 298 10.14 -2.03 -14.02
CA GLN A 298 9.38 -1.96 -15.27
C GLN A 298 7.90 -2.21 -14.98
N VAL A 299 7.05 -1.28 -15.42
CA VAL A 299 5.60 -1.36 -15.28
C VAL A 299 4.92 -1.19 -16.63
N TYR A 300 3.70 -1.67 -16.75
CA TYR A 300 2.88 -1.37 -17.91
C TYR A 300 2.47 0.12 -17.89
N ARG A 301 2.59 0.79 -19.03
CA ARG A 301 2.16 2.17 -19.20
C ARG A 301 0.66 2.28 -18.97
N LYS A 302 0.23 3.25 -18.16
CA LYS A 302 -1.19 3.55 -17.99
C LYS A 302 -1.76 4.17 -19.27
N PRO A 303 -2.99 3.80 -19.67
CA PRO A 303 -3.64 4.43 -20.81
C PRO A 303 -3.99 5.88 -20.52
N VAL A 304 -3.99 6.69 -21.56
CA VAL A 304 -4.57 8.03 -21.57
C VAL A 304 -6.03 7.94 -21.97
N VAL A 305 -6.93 8.51 -21.21
CA VAL A 305 -8.38 8.38 -21.41
C VAL A 305 -8.98 9.71 -21.90
N GLY A 306 -9.48 9.72 -23.13
CA GLY A 306 -10.18 10.87 -23.68
C GLY A 306 -11.68 10.85 -23.34
N VAL A 307 -12.22 12.00 -22.95
CA VAL A 307 -13.67 12.17 -22.69
C VAL A 307 -14.27 13.17 -23.68
N LEU A 308 -15.28 12.71 -24.41
CA LEU A 308 -16.00 13.51 -25.41
C LEU A 308 -17.50 13.47 -25.09
N SER A 309 -18.13 14.63 -25.00
CA SER A 309 -19.59 14.74 -24.99
C SER A 309 -20.14 14.91 -26.39
N THR A 310 -21.31 14.34 -26.64
CA THR A 310 -22.04 14.50 -27.93
C THR A 310 -23.44 14.99 -27.69
N GLY A 311 -23.98 15.79 -28.61
CA GLY A 311 -25.36 16.29 -28.61
C GLY A 311 -25.43 17.75 -29.01
N ASP A 312 -26.45 18.07 -29.83
CA ASP A 312 -26.68 19.44 -30.28
C ASP A 312 -27.20 20.36 -29.16
N GLU A 313 -27.86 19.75 -28.14
CA GLU A 313 -28.40 20.39 -26.98
C GLU A 313 -27.35 20.66 -25.91
N VAL A 314 -26.20 19.95 -25.95
CA VAL A 314 -25.17 20.00 -24.89
C VAL A 314 -24.31 21.24 -25.04
N VAL A 315 -24.17 21.99 -23.96
CA VAL A 315 -23.32 23.19 -23.89
C VAL A 315 -22.35 23.09 -22.72
N ASP A 316 -21.18 23.70 -22.89
CA ASP A 316 -20.16 23.71 -21.85
C ASP A 316 -20.69 24.42 -20.59
N HIS A 317 -20.47 23.81 -19.43
CA HIS A 317 -20.93 24.36 -18.14
C HIS A 317 -20.19 25.64 -17.73
N PHE A 318 -19.01 25.91 -18.30
CA PHE A 318 -18.29 27.20 -18.10
C PHE A 318 -18.79 28.30 -19.03
N ARG A 319 -19.70 27.99 -19.98
CA ARG A 319 -20.24 29.00 -20.88
C ARG A 319 -21.01 30.07 -20.07
N PRO A 320 -20.66 31.37 -20.21
CA PRO A 320 -21.37 32.43 -19.50
C PRO A 320 -22.77 32.60 -20.03
N GLY A 321 -23.70 33.05 -19.16
CA GLY A 321 -25.08 33.36 -19.49
C GLY A 321 -26.08 32.28 -19.11
N VAL A 322 -27.36 32.52 -19.42
CA VAL A 322 -28.49 31.64 -19.12
C VAL A 322 -28.62 30.61 -20.27
N LEU A 323 -28.99 29.39 -19.92
CA LEU A 323 -29.31 28.36 -20.91
C LEU A 323 -30.50 28.79 -21.74
N LYS A 324 -30.40 28.61 -23.05
CA LYS A 324 -31.52 28.81 -23.98
C LYS A 324 -32.44 27.60 -23.94
N LEU A 325 -33.67 27.81 -24.41
CA LEU A 325 -34.63 26.71 -24.57
C LEU A 325 -34.02 25.59 -25.47
N GLY A 326 -33.96 24.38 -24.92
CA GLY A 326 -33.38 23.21 -25.62
C GLY A 326 -31.88 23.01 -25.32
N GLU A 327 -31.22 23.89 -24.60
CA GLU A 327 -29.82 23.68 -24.15
C GLU A 327 -29.76 23.03 -22.77
N ILE A 328 -28.80 22.12 -22.57
CA ILE A 328 -28.48 21.52 -21.29
C ILE A 328 -26.99 21.68 -21.01
N SER A 329 -26.63 21.93 -19.75
CA SER A 329 -25.23 21.97 -19.33
C SER A 329 -24.62 20.57 -19.33
N ASP A 330 -23.41 20.45 -19.86
CA ASP A 330 -22.64 19.23 -19.81
C ASP A 330 -22.22 18.92 -18.36
N SER A 331 -22.85 17.91 -17.78
CA SER A 331 -22.52 17.43 -16.43
C SER A 331 -21.70 16.14 -16.45
N ASN A 332 -21.79 15.37 -17.54
CA ASN A 332 -21.17 14.05 -17.63
C ASN A 332 -19.66 14.15 -17.86
N ARG A 333 -19.23 15.01 -18.79
CA ARG A 333 -17.81 15.19 -19.11
C ARG A 333 -16.98 15.59 -17.89
N PRO A 334 -17.32 16.66 -17.13
CA PRO A 334 -16.55 17.01 -15.93
C PRO A 334 -16.58 15.90 -14.86
N THR A 335 -17.69 15.18 -14.71
CA THR A 335 -17.77 14.06 -13.77
C THR A 335 -16.85 12.92 -14.18
N LEU A 336 -16.82 12.57 -15.48
CA LEU A 336 -15.95 11.49 -15.99
C LEU A 336 -14.47 11.88 -15.93
N LEU A 337 -14.12 13.12 -16.27
CA LEU A 337 -12.74 13.62 -16.14
C LEU A 337 -12.25 13.51 -14.70
N ALA A 338 -13.03 13.99 -13.73
CA ALA A 338 -12.69 13.90 -12.32
C ALA A 338 -12.55 12.44 -11.83
N ALA A 339 -13.42 11.54 -12.29
CA ALA A 339 -13.34 10.12 -11.93
C ALA A 339 -12.08 9.44 -12.50
N ILE A 340 -11.73 9.74 -13.77
CA ILE A 340 -10.54 9.20 -14.43
C ILE A 340 -9.27 9.63 -13.68
N GLU A 341 -9.17 10.91 -13.33
CA GLU A 341 -8.06 11.45 -12.55
C GLU A 341 -7.98 10.83 -11.14
N ALA A 342 -9.13 10.67 -10.47
CA ALA A 342 -9.21 10.05 -9.16
C ALA A 342 -8.78 8.58 -9.18
N TRP A 343 -8.94 7.88 -10.30
CA TRP A 343 -8.44 6.51 -10.51
C TRP A 343 -6.96 6.46 -10.92
N GLY A 344 -6.29 7.61 -11.02
CA GLY A 344 -4.87 7.70 -11.32
C GLY A 344 -4.52 7.51 -12.79
N PHE A 345 -5.46 7.80 -13.70
CA PHE A 345 -5.22 7.85 -15.14
C PHE A 345 -5.10 9.29 -15.62
N GLU A 346 -4.35 9.49 -16.71
CA GLU A 346 -4.33 10.76 -17.42
C GLU A 346 -5.63 10.95 -18.18
N ALA A 347 -6.32 12.08 -17.93
CA ALA A 347 -7.56 12.45 -18.59
C ALA A 347 -7.33 13.52 -19.67
N VAL A 348 -7.92 13.34 -20.84
CA VAL A 348 -7.91 14.34 -21.93
C VAL A 348 -9.34 14.79 -22.17
N ASP A 349 -9.57 16.08 -21.99
CA ASP A 349 -10.85 16.72 -22.35
C ASP A 349 -10.91 16.93 -23.87
N LEU A 350 -11.75 16.18 -24.55
CA LEU A 350 -11.99 16.28 -25.99
C LEU A 350 -13.13 17.25 -26.36
N GLY A 351 -13.77 17.86 -25.34
CA GLY A 351 -14.82 18.85 -25.52
C GLY A 351 -16.18 18.25 -25.87
N ILE A 352 -16.96 19.03 -26.61
CA ILE A 352 -18.33 18.69 -27.04
C ILE A 352 -18.39 18.70 -28.55
N THR A 353 -18.92 17.63 -29.14
CA THR A 353 -19.21 17.56 -30.56
C THR A 353 -20.70 17.53 -30.82
N LYS A 354 -21.12 18.03 -31.98
CA LYS A 354 -22.53 18.01 -32.40
C LYS A 354 -22.85 16.71 -33.10
N ASP A 355 -24.11 16.29 -33.00
CA ASP A 355 -24.65 15.18 -33.74
C ASP A 355 -24.74 15.58 -35.25
N LYS A 356 -23.94 14.94 -36.07
CA LYS A 356 -23.97 15.14 -37.52
C LYS A 356 -24.50 13.90 -38.23
#